data_f96af81f9d0037d99322ace1e39047a5
#
_entry.id   f96af81f9d0037d99322ace1e39047a5
#
_cell.length_a   1.000
_cell.length_b   1.000
_cell.length_c   1.000
_cell.angle_alpha   90.00
_cell.angle_beta   90.00
_cell.angle_gamma   90.00
#
_symmetry.space_group_name_H-M   'P 1'
#
loop_
_entity.id
_entity.type
_entity.pdbx_description
1 polymer ?
#
loop_
_entity_poly.entity_id
_entity_poly.type
_entity_poly.pdbx_seq_one_letter_code
_entity_poly.pdbx_strand_id
1 'polypeptide(L)'
;MLDLVHLGLGHDGHTASLVPGDPALDVTDVDIALTGVYQGKRRMTLTYPILNRSRQVLWLLTGSEKAGMLVRLRDGDPSIPAGRVRRDQALVLADRAAAG
;
A
#
# COMPACT_ATOMS: atom_id res chain seq x y z
N MET A 1 -17.02 -4.79 -4.25
CA MET A 1 -15.81 -5.49 -3.78
C MET A 1 -14.94 -5.83 -4.97
N LEU A 2 -13.64 -5.59 -4.87
CA LEU A 2 -12.70 -5.93 -5.94
C LEU A 2 -12.25 -7.38 -5.80
N ASP A 3 -12.13 -8.08 -6.93
CA ASP A 3 -11.63 -9.47 -6.91
C ASP A 3 -10.12 -9.50 -6.67
N LEU A 4 -9.38 -8.61 -7.30
CA LEU A 4 -7.93 -8.52 -7.19
C LEU A 4 -7.52 -7.06 -7.18
N VAL A 5 -6.70 -6.69 -6.23
CA VAL A 5 -6.05 -5.38 -6.17
C VAL A 5 -4.55 -5.57 -6.37
N HIS A 6 -4.00 -4.89 -7.36
CA HIS A 6 -2.58 -4.90 -7.63
C HIS A 6 -1.96 -3.64 -7.02
N LEU A 7 -1.04 -3.80 -6.09
CA LEU A 7 -0.44 -2.69 -5.36
C LEU A 7 1.08 -2.69 -5.52
N GLY A 8 1.63 -1.48 -5.63
CA GLY A 8 3.07 -1.27 -5.51
C GLY A 8 3.43 -0.76 -4.13
N LEU A 9 4.72 -0.75 -3.83
CA LEU A 9 5.25 -0.28 -2.56
C LEU A 9 6.27 0.82 -2.81
N GLY A 10 6.04 2.00 -2.25
CA GLY A 10 6.96 3.13 -2.37
C GLY A 10 8.12 3.05 -1.39
N HIS A 11 9.15 3.87 -1.63
CA HIS A 11 10.34 3.92 -0.80
C HIS A 11 10.05 4.37 0.64
N ASP A 12 8.97 5.10 0.85
CA ASP A 12 8.52 5.58 2.16
C ASP A 12 7.41 4.71 2.76
N GLY A 13 7.13 3.56 2.14
CA GLY A 13 6.07 2.66 2.58
C GLY A 13 4.69 2.99 2.06
N HIS A 14 4.58 3.98 1.14
CA HIS A 14 3.26 4.31 0.57
C HIS A 14 2.78 3.20 -0.38
N THR A 15 1.47 3.10 -0.53
CA THR A 15 0.83 2.25 -1.53
C THR A 15 -0.39 2.96 -2.08
N ALA A 16 -0.78 2.68 -3.33
CA ALA A 16 -1.74 3.49 -4.05
C ALA A 16 -1.29 4.95 -3.95
N SER A 17 -2.15 5.87 -3.53
CA SER A 17 -1.72 7.23 -3.15
C SER A 17 -1.87 7.47 -1.65
N LEU A 18 -1.84 6.42 -0.85
CA LEU A 18 -1.81 6.47 0.62
C LEU A 18 -0.37 6.65 1.06
N VAL A 19 -0.02 7.87 1.49
CA VAL A 19 1.34 8.23 1.89
C VAL A 19 1.40 8.52 3.38
N PRO A 20 2.58 8.41 4.01
CA PRO A 20 2.69 8.68 5.44
C PRO A 20 2.16 10.06 5.80
N GLY A 21 1.35 10.13 6.86
CA GLY A 21 0.81 11.38 7.38
C GLY A 21 -0.33 11.99 6.58
N ASP A 22 -0.81 11.34 5.53
CA ASP A 22 -1.87 11.91 4.71
C ASP A 22 -3.25 11.68 5.35
N PRO A 23 -4.16 12.68 5.30
CA PRO A 23 -5.51 12.50 5.85
C PRO A 23 -6.29 11.35 5.24
N ALA A 24 -5.99 10.94 4.01
CA ALA A 24 -6.67 9.82 3.36
C ALA A 24 -6.45 8.49 4.12
N LEU A 25 -5.39 8.38 4.93
CA LEU A 25 -5.16 7.20 5.76
C LEU A 25 -6.29 6.97 6.77
N ASP A 26 -6.96 8.03 7.19
CA ASP A 26 -7.99 7.96 8.24
C ASP A 26 -9.41 7.87 7.68
N VAL A 27 -9.56 7.80 6.36
CA VAL A 27 -10.88 7.70 5.74
C VAL A 27 -11.40 6.27 5.91
N THR A 28 -12.62 6.16 6.47
CA THR A 28 -13.20 4.85 6.80
C THR A 28 -14.58 4.62 6.21
N ASP A 29 -15.15 5.61 5.51
CA ASP A 29 -16.56 5.59 5.10
C ASP A 29 -16.78 5.63 3.58
N VAL A 30 -15.72 5.82 2.79
CA VAL A 30 -15.80 5.84 1.33
C VAL A 30 -14.66 5.05 0.72
N ASP A 31 -14.83 4.65 -0.55
CA ASP A 31 -13.86 3.82 -1.24
C ASP A 31 -12.76 4.61 -1.93
N ILE A 32 -13.03 5.87 -2.25
CA ILE A 32 -12.10 6.76 -2.94
C ILE A 32 -12.06 8.09 -2.19
N ALA A 33 -10.87 8.61 -1.98
CA ALA A 33 -10.68 9.89 -1.30
C ALA A 33 -9.66 10.75 -2.03
N LEU A 34 -9.74 12.07 -1.82
CA LEU A 34 -8.70 12.98 -2.24
C LEU A 34 -7.58 12.96 -1.19
N THR A 35 -6.34 12.94 -1.67
CA THR A 35 -5.18 13.04 -0.79
C THR A 35 -4.89 14.50 -0.46
N GLY A 36 -4.02 14.72 0.53
CA GLY A 36 -3.34 15.98 0.71
C GLY A 36 -2.33 16.21 -0.41
N VAL A 37 -1.56 17.29 -0.30
CA VAL A 37 -0.53 17.60 -1.28
C VAL A 37 0.68 16.70 -1.02
N TYR A 38 1.11 15.96 -2.05
CA TYR A 38 2.31 15.13 -2.02
C TYR A 38 3.10 15.37 -3.29
N GLN A 39 4.35 15.75 -3.14
CA GLN A 39 5.22 16.13 -4.27
C GLN A 39 4.57 17.18 -5.17
N GLY A 40 3.92 18.17 -4.54
CA GLY A 40 3.30 19.30 -5.22
C GLY A 40 1.94 19.04 -5.84
N LYS A 41 1.35 17.86 -5.64
CA LYS A 41 0.08 17.50 -6.28
C LYS A 41 -0.86 16.81 -5.31
N ARG A 42 -2.16 17.05 -5.49
CA ARG A 42 -3.22 16.23 -4.90
C ARG A 42 -3.58 15.10 -5.85
N ARG A 43 -4.00 13.96 -5.29
CA ARG A 43 -4.41 12.79 -6.07
C ARG A 43 -5.68 12.20 -5.49
N MET A 44 -6.31 11.33 -6.26
CA MET A 44 -7.34 10.45 -5.73
C MET A 44 -6.69 9.12 -5.38
N THR A 45 -7.15 8.49 -4.31
CA THR A 45 -6.64 7.20 -3.89
C THR A 45 -7.77 6.27 -3.51
N LEU A 46 -7.57 4.97 -3.71
CA LEU A 46 -8.36 3.96 -3.03
C LEU A 46 -8.05 4.04 -1.54
N THR A 47 -9.07 3.85 -0.72
CA THR A 47 -8.94 3.90 0.74
C THR A 47 -8.75 2.52 1.33
N TYR A 48 -8.39 2.44 2.61
CA TYR A 48 -8.26 1.15 3.28
C TYR A 48 -9.55 0.31 3.25
N PRO A 49 -10.75 0.89 3.43
CA PRO A 49 -11.96 0.07 3.38
C PRO A 49 -12.08 -0.78 2.11
N ILE A 50 -11.87 -0.19 0.92
CA ILE A 50 -11.98 -0.97 -0.31
C ILE A 50 -10.81 -1.92 -0.49
N LEU A 51 -9.60 -1.50 -0.12
CA LEU A 51 -8.43 -2.36 -0.23
C LEU A 51 -8.58 -3.59 0.67
N ASN A 52 -9.07 -3.39 1.89
CA ASN A 52 -9.20 -4.46 2.87
C ASN A 52 -10.41 -5.37 2.63
N ARG A 53 -11.35 -4.95 1.78
CA ARG A 53 -12.48 -5.78 1.37
C ARG A 53 -12.20 -6.57 0.10
N SER A 54 -11.07 -6.33 -0.59
CA SER A 54 -10.74 -7.05 -1.81
C SER A 54 -10.54 -8.55 -1.50
N ARG A 55 -10.83 -9.40 -2.49
CA ARG A 55 -10.65 -10.84 -2.33
C ARG A 55 -9.18 -11.22 -2.24
N GLN A 56 -8.36 -10.56 -3.04
CA GLN A 56 -6.93 -10.82 -3.07
C GLN A 56 -6.16 -9.53 -3.32
N VAL A 57 -5.03 -9.38 -2.65
CA VAL A 57 -4.09 -8.28 -2.85
C VAL A 57 -2.82 -8.87 -3.43
N LEU A 58 -2.37 -8.32 -4.56
CA LEU A 58 -1.12 -8.70 -5.19
C LEU A 58 -0.14 -7.55 -5.09
N TRP A 59 0.98 -7.79 -4.41
CA TRP A 59 2.09 -6.85 -4.32
C TRP A 59 3.15 -7.22 -5.34
N LEU A 60 3.59 -6.25 -6.15
CA LEU A 60 4.68 -6.45 -7.09
C LEU A 60 5.81 -5.49 -6.75
N LEU A 61 6.99 -6.04 -6.45
CA LEU A 61 8.13 -5.28 -5.95
C LEU A 61 9.38 -5.64 -6.74
N THR A 62 10.11 -4.62 -7.19
CA THR A 62 11.38 -4.81 -7.88
C THR A 62 12.41 -3.83 -7.34
N GLY A 63 13.68 -4.24 -7.34
CA GLY A 63 14.79 -3.39 -6.97
C GLY A 63 15.24 -3.56 -5.51
N SER A 64 16.54 -3.45 -5.29
CA SER A 64 17.13 -3.63 -3.96
C SER A 64 16.71 -2.56 -2.96
N GLU A 65 16.32 -1.38 -3.42
CA GLU A 65 15.85 -0.30 -2.56
C GLU A 65 14.53 -0.64 -1.86
N LYS A 66 13.84 -1.68 -2.30
CA LYS A 66 12.59 -2.13 -1.69
C LYS A 66 12.79 -3.15 -0.57
N ALA A 67 13.99 -3.72 -0.43
CA ALA A 67 14.21 -4.84 0.50
C ALA A 67 13.82 -4.50 1.94
N GLY A 68 14.20 -3.34 2.44
CA GLY A 68 13.86 -2.92 3.80
C GLY A 68 12.36 -2.72 3.99
N MET A 69 11.69 -2.12 3.00
CA MET A 69 10.24 -1.91 3.07
C MET A 69 9.47 -3.24 2.93
N LEU A 70 10.01 -4.19 2.16
CA LEU A 70 9.38 -5.51 2.05
C LEU A 70 9.34 -6.23 3.39
N VAL A 71 10.40 -6.14 4.19
CA VAL A 71 10.41 -6.71 5.53
C VAL A 71 9.28 -6.09 6.39
N ARG A 72 9.16 -4.76 6.34
CA ARG A 72 8.12 -4.06 7.10
C ARG A 72 6.72 -4.42 6.61
N LEU A 73 6.54 -4.55 5.30
CA LEU A 73 5.27 -4.99 4.73
C LEU A 73 4.91 -6.41 5.21
N ARG A 74 5.87 -7.33 5.14
CA ARG A 74 5.67 -8.71 5.57
C ARG A 74 5.28 -8.79 7.05
N ASP A 75 5.87 -7.94 7.86
CA ASP A 75 5.60 -7.92 9.31
C ASP A 75 4.32 -7.17 9.66
N GLY A 76 3.66 -6.54 8.68
CA GLY A 76 2.44 -5.77 8.92
C GLY A 76 2.70 -4.52 9.76
N ASP A 77 3.83 -3.85 9.53
CA ASP A 77 4.24 -2.67 10.30
C ASP A 77 3.24 -1.53 10.10
N PRO A 78 2.47 -1.13 11.12
CA PRO A 78 1.46 -0.10 10.96
C PRO A 78 2.04 1.32 10.83
N SER A 79 3.33 1.48 11.02
CA SER A 79 3.98 2.79 10.85
C SER A 79 4.15 3.16 9.38
N ILE A 80 3.98 2.21 8.45
CA ILE A 80 3.95 2.50 7.02
C ILE A 80 2.55 2.24 6.47
N PRO A 81 2.07 3.06 5.51
CA PRO A 81 0.72 2.87 4.97
C PRO A 81 0.48 1.48 4.41
N ALA A 82 1.44 0.91 3.70
CA ALA A 82 1.29 -0.42 3.11
C ALA A 82 1.11 -1.51 4.18
N GLY A 83 1.72 -1.36 5.35
CA GLY A 83 1.63 -2.33 6.42
C GLY A 83 0.25 -2.45 7.05
N ARG A 84 -0.64 -1.49 6.77
CA ARG A 84 -2.03 -1.51 7.27
C ARG A 84 -3.00 -2.24 6.33
N VAL A 85 -2.56 -2.62 5.13
CA VAL A 85 -3.39 -3.42 4.21
C VAL A 85 -3.40 -4.86 4.71
N ARG A 86 -4.58 -5.51 4.65
CA ARG A 86 -4.74 -6.89 5.13
C ARG A 86 -3.71 -7.81 4.48
N ARG A 87 -3.16 -8.73 5.27
CA ARG A 87 -2.13 -9.67 4.83
C ARG A 87 -2.66 -11.07 4.57
N ASP A 88 -3.80 -11.43 5.12
CA ASP A 88 -4.32 -12.79 5.08
C ASP A 88 -4.71 -13.27 3.68
N GLN A 89 -4.87 -12.35 2.73
CA GLN A 89 -5.19 -12.67 1.34
C GLN A 89 -4.20 -12.00 0.39
N ALA A 90 -2.98 -11.78 0.85
CA ALA A 90 -1.95 -11.10 0.08
C ALA A 90 -0.96 -12.09 -0.51
N LEU A 91 -0.56 -11.82 -1.74
CA LEU A 91 0.53 -12.50 -2.42
C LEU A 91 1.58 -11.46 -2.78
N VAL A 92 2.83 -11.74 -2.49
CA VAL A 92 3.94 -10.85 -2.82
C VAL A 92 4.79 -11.51 -3.89
N LEU A 93 4.96 -10.81 -5.01
CA LEU A 93 5.90 -11.17 -6.06
C LEU A 93 7.03 -10.15 -6.05
N ALA A 94 8.23 -10.59 -5.73
CA ALA A 94 9.40 -9.73 -5.64
C ALA A 94 10.54 -10.34 -6.44
N ASP A 95 11.33 -9.47 -7.11
CA ASP A 95 12.55 -9.97 -7.73
C ASP A 95 13.60 -10.29 -6.65
N ARG A 96 14.70 -10.90 -7.06
CA ARG A 96 15.74 -11.32 -6.10
C ARG A 96 16.31 -10.11 -5.35
N ALA A 97 16.50 -8.99 -6.02
CA ALA A 97 17.06 -7.78 -5.41
C ALA A 97 16.15 -7.23 -4.32
N ALA A 98 14.82 -7.21 -4.56
CA ALA A 98 13.84 -6.74 -3.58
C ALA A 98 13.67 -7.74 -2.42
N ALA A 99 13.81 -9.02 -2.70
CA ALA A 99 13.64 -10.06 -1.67
C ALA A 99 14.83 -10.15 -0.72
N GLY A 100 15.95 -9.59 -1.08
CA GLY A 100 17.16 -9.59 -0.25
C GLY A 100 18.09 -10.74 -0.59
#